data_0c1aeba7a47e5521135c0067221c1089
#
_entry.id   0c1aeba7a47e5521135c0067221c1089
#
_cell.length_a   1.000
_cell.length_b   1.000
_cell.length_c   1.000
_cell.angle_alpha   90.00
_cell.angle_beta   90.00
_cell.angle_gamma   90.00
#
_symmetry.space_group_name_H-M   'P 1'
#
loop_
_entity.id
_entity.type
_entity.pdbx_description
1 polymer ?
#
loop_
_entity_poly.entity_id
_entity_poly.type
_entity_poly.pdbx_seq_one_letter_code
_entity_poly.pdbx_strand_id
1 'polypeptide(L)'
;MWNNLKTTILLAAMTGGLLVIGEYWAGQRGMMFALVLAAVMNLGSYFFSDKIALKMSGAKPIARQENPRLYQIVERLAAKAGIPVPKIYYIPTDSPNAFATGRNPSHASVAVTGGILDICDDEEIEGVLAHELGHVKNRDILISAVVATLAGAITLIARMVYWGELFGGFGGSRSNNRRGGGMFSALAMMIVAPLAAMLIQLAISRSREYEADATGARITGNPQGLARALDKIDKWSKRIPMQASPSMAHMYICQPLTTGGVFSSLFSTHPPMRKRIERLIGREQF
;
A
#
# COMPACT_ATOMS: atom_id res chain seq x y z
N MET A 1 -14.93 -12.86 2.19
CA MET A 1 -16.11 -12.04 2.51
C MET A 1 -15.79 -10.87 3.45
N TRP A 2 -15.04 -11.08 4.52
CA TRP A 2 -14.73 -10.05 5.53
C TRP A 2 -13.96 -8.83 4.98
N ASN A 3 -12.98 -9.01 4.09
CA ASN A 3 -12.22 -7.91 3.50
C ASN A 3 -13.05 -7.03 2.56
N ASN A 4 -13.96 -7.63 1.80
CA ASN A 4 -14.91 -6.87 0.98
C ASN A 4 -15.85 -6.01 1.84
N LEU A 5 -16.33 -6.55 2.98
CA LEU A 5 -17.14 -5.79 3.93
C LEU A 5 -16.38 -4.59 4.49
N LYS A 6 -15.11 -4.77 4.90
CA LYS A 6 -14.26 -3.68 5.37
C LYS A 6 -14.07 -2.59 4.32
N THR A 7 -13.83 -2.99 3.05
CA THR A 7 -13.71 -2.03 1.94
C THR A 7 -15.01 -1.26 1.75
N THR A 8 -16.16 -1.94 1.78
CA THR A 8 -17.48 -1.30 1.65
C THR A 8 -17.73 -0.31 2.79
N ILE A 9 -17.46 -0.70 4.04
CA ILE A 9 -17.61 0.18 5.20
C ILE A 9 -16.71 1.42 5.08
N LEU A 10 -15.46 1.24 4.63
CA LEU A 10 -14.51 2.34 4.42
C LEU A 10 -15.04 3.35 3.39
N LEU A 11 -15.47 2.86 2.23
CA LEU A 11 -16.00 3.69 1.17
C LEU A 11 -17.30 4.40 1.59
N ALA A 12 -18.18 3.72 2.34
CA ALA A 12 -19.40 4.29 2.90
C ALA A 12 -19.10 5.39 3.95
N ALA A 13 -18.15 5.15 4.85
CA ALA A 13 -17.74 6.13 5.86
C ALA A 13 -17.15 7.39 5.22
N MET A 14 -16.32 7.22 4.17
CA MET A 14 -15.80 8.36 3.41
C MET A 14 -16.90 9.15 2.72
N THR A 15 -17.86 8.45 2.08
CA THR A 15 -19.02 9.11 1.47
C THR A 15 -19.79 9.91 2.50
N GLY A 16 -20.13 9.31 3.64
CA GLY A 16 -20.82 9.99 4.74
C GLY A 16 -20.09 11.22 5.23
N GLY A 17 -18.77 11.12 5.45
CA GLY A 17 -17.93 12.27 5.85
C GLY A 17 -17.95 13.41 4.84
N LEU A 18 -17.82 13.08 3.54
CA LEU A 18 -17.88 14.10 2.48
C LEU A 18 -19.27 14.77 2.41
N LEU A 19 -20.36 14.01 2.57
CA LEU A 19 -21.72 14.56 2.58
C LEU A 19 -21.92 15.54 3.73
N VAL A 20 -21.50 15.20 4.95
CA VAL A 20 -21.58 16.08 6.13
C VAL A 20 -20.77 17.36 5.90
N ILE A 21 -19.56 17.26 5.38
CA ILE A 21 -18.73 18.43 5.05
C ILE A 21 -19.40 19.28 3.97
N GLY A 22 -19.92 18.67 2.91
CA GLY A 22 -20.58 19.36 1.82
C GLY A 22 -21.82 20.12 2.29
N GLU A 23 -22.65 19.49 3.14
CA GLU A 23 -23.84 20.11 3.74
C GLU A 23 -23.47 21.29 4.62
N TYR A 24 -22.45 21.13 5.47
CA TYR A 24 -21.98 22.18 6.37
C TYR A 24 -21.48 23.44 5.60
N TRP A 25 -20.80 23.25 4.45
CA TRP A 25 -20.19 24.37 3.72
C TRP A 25 -21.15 25.06 2.74
N ALA A 26 -22.05 24.34 2.09
CA ALA A 26 -22.91 24.91 1.04
C ALA A 26 -24.35 24.34 1.04
N GLY A 27 -24.78 23.77 2.17
CA GLY A 27 -26.11 23.18 2.33
C GLY A 27 -26.38 22.08 1.31
N GLN A 28 -27.62 21.95 0.84
CA GLN A 28 -28.03 20.91 -0.09
C GLN A 28 -27.21 20.89 -1.39
N ARG A 29 -26.76 22.04 -1.91
CA ARG A 29 -25.91 22.08 -3.12
C ARG A 29 -24.52 21.50 -2.85
N GLY A 30 -23.94 21.80 -1.68
CA GLY A 30 -22.67 21.23 -1.26
C GLY A 30 -22.76 19.70 -1.05
N MET A 31 -23.86 19.25 -0.46
CA MET A 31 -24.12 17.82 -0.28
C MET A 31 -24.24 17.08 -1.62
N MET A 32 -24.94 17.64 -2.61
CA MET A 32 -25.06 17.05 -3.96
C MET A 32 -23.72 17.00 -4.67
N PHE A 33 -22.92 18.08 -4.59
CA PHE A 33 -21.55 18.08 -5.13
C PHE A 33 -20.67 17.02 -4.45
N ALA A 34 -20.73 16.94 -3.12
CA ALA A 34 -20.00 15.94 -2.34
C ALA A 34 -20.40 14.50 -2.69
N LEU A 35 -21.68 14.25 -2.98
CA LEU A 35 -22.16 12.95 -3.42
C LEU A 35 -21.56 12.53 -4.76
N VAL A 36 -21.56 13.44 -5.74
CA VAL A 36 -20.94 13.19 -7.06
C VAL A 36 -19.44 12.94 -6.91
N LEU A 37 -18.76 13.78 -6.11
CA LEU A 37 -17.33 13.63 -5.83
C LEU A 37 -17.03 12.29 -5.16
N ALA A 38 -17.80 11.90 -4.15
CA ALA A 38 -17.66 10.62 -3.47
C ALA A 38 -17.87 9.43 -4.43
N ALA A 39 -18.87 9.51 -5.29
CA ALA A 39 -19.12 8.47 -6.30
C ALA A 39 -17.92 8.33 -7.25
N VAL A 40 -17.40 9.43 -7.77
CA VAL A 40 -16.22 9.43 -8.65
C VAL A 40 -14.99 8.88 -7.92
N MET A 41 -14.74 9.30 -6.69
CA MET A 41 -13.62 8.80 -5.89
C MET A 41 -13.74 7.32 -5.57
N ASN A 42 -14.92 6.84 -5.18
CA ASN A 42 -15.15 5.44 -4.86
C ASN A 42 -15.00 4.54 -6.09
N LEU A 43 -15.63 4.90 -7.22
CA LEU A 43 -15.48 4.17 -8.48
C LEU A 43 -14.03 4.22 -8.98
N GLY A 44 -13.42 5.39 -8.94
CA GLY A 44 -12.02 5.57 -9.30
C GLY A 44 -11.08 4.69 -8.45
N SER A 45 -11.27 4.69 -7.13
CA SER A 45 -10.47 3.86 -6.22
C SER A 45 -10.70 2.37 -6.47
N TYR A 46 -11.91 1.95 -6.73
CA TYR A 46 -12.21 0.54 -6.98
C TYR A 46 -11.62 0.04 -8.31
N PHE A 47 -11.77 0.81 -9.39
CA PHE A 47 -11.38 0.36 -10.73
C PHE A 47 -9.92 0.65 -11.09
N PHE A 48 -9.30 1.67 -10.49
CA PHE A 48 -7.98 2.17 -10.89
C PHE A 48 -6.93 2.12 -9.79
N SER A 49 -7.27 1.63 -8.57
CA SER A 49 -6.33 1.59 -7.44
C SER A 49 -5.06 0.79 -7.73
N ASP A 50 -5.16 -0.30 -8.50
CA ASP A 50 -4.02 -1.10 -8.94
C ASP A 50 -3.08 -0.29 -9.84
N LYS A 51 -3.63 0.41 -10.84
CA LYS A 51 -2.86 1.26 -11.76
C LYS A 51 -2.21 2.43 -11.03
N ILE A 52 -2.95 3.04 -10.08
CA ILE A 52 -2.45 4.14 -9.25
C ILE A 52 -1.30 3.64 -8.39
N ALA A 53 -1.45 2.51 -7.71
CA ALA A 53 -0.41 1.92 -6.87
C ALA A 53 0.87 1.60 -7.69
N LEU A 54 0.72 0.95 -8.84
CA LEU A 54 1.84 0.66 -9.74
C LEU A 54 2.54 1.93 -10.25
N LYS A 55 1.77 2.95 -10.62
CA LYS A 55 2.33 4.24 -11.06
C LYS A 55 3.05 4.98 -9.93
N MET A 56 2.46 4.98 -8.72
CA MET A 56 3.07 5.63 -7.54
C MET A 56 4.37 4.96 -7.10
N SER A 57 4.50 3.65 -7.31
CA SER A 57 5.73 2.89 -7.01
C SER A 57 6.77 2.95 -8.12
N GLY A 58 6.48 3.59 -9.26
CA GLY A 58 7.36 3.61 -10.43
C GLY A 58 7.48 2.26 -11.13
N ALA A 59 6.53 1.35 -10.90
CA ALA A 59 6.54 0.02 -11.47
C ALA A 59 6.31 0.05 -12.99
N LYS A 60 7.12 -0.70 -13.73
CA LYS A 60 7.04 -0.86 -15.18
C LYS A 60 6.66 -2.30 -15.50
N PRO A 61 5.77 -2.54 -16.47
CA PRO A 61 5.50 -3.91 -16.90
C PRO A 61 6.79 -4.53 -17.45
N ILE A 62 7.04 -5.78 -17.12
CA ILE A 62 8.17 -6.54 -17.64
C ILE A 62 7.64 -7.63 -18.58
N ALA A 63 8.30 -7.83 -19.70
CA ALA A 63 7.93 -8.89 -20.64
C ALA A 63 8.57 -10.23 -20.24
N ARG A 64 7.94 -11.33 -20.67
CA ARG A 64 8.46 -12.68 -20.35
C ARG A 64 9.90 -12.88 -20.87
N GLN A 65 10.23 -12.30 -22.01
CA GLN A 65 11.57 -12.40 -22.60
C GLN A 65 12.64 -11.67 -21.78
N GLU A 66 12.26 -10.63 -21.02
CA GLU A 66 13.20 -9.83 -20.20
C GLU A 66 13.57 -10.57 -18.91
N ASN A 67 12.66 -11.35 -18.33
CA ASN A 67 12.96 -12.19 -17.16
C ASN A 67 12.16 -13.49 -17.18
N PRO A 68 12.59 -14.48 -17.99
CA PRO A 68 11.91 -15.78 -18.08
C PRO A 68 11.83 -16.53 -16.76
N ARG A 69 12.89 -16.42 -15.92
CA ARG A 69 12.98 -17.05 -14.59
C ARG A 69 11.85 -16.58 -13.67
N LEU A 70 11.65 -15.27 -13.57
CA LEU A 70 10.60 -14.68 -12.72
C LEU A 70 9.20 -15.14 -13.19
N TYR A 71 8.98 -15.17 -14.50
CA TYR A 71 7.72 -15.66 -15.07
C TYR A 71 7.46 -17.12 -14.75
N GLN A 72 8.45 -17.99 -14.86
CA GLN A 72 8.32 -19.41 -14.52
C GLN A 72 7.95 -19.61 -13.05
N ILE A 73 8.58 -18.85 -12.14
CA ILE A 73 8.26 -18.89 -10.71
C ILE A 73 6.80 -18.47 -10.48
N VAL A 74 6.38 -17.33 -11.01
CA VAL A 74 5.02 -16.80 -10.80
C VAL A 74 3.95 -17.73 -11.39
N GLU A 75 4.15 -18.28 -12.59
CA GLU A 75 3.23 -19.20 -13.23
C GLU A 75 3.06 -20.50 -12.42
N ARG A 76 4.18 -21.08 -11.96
CA ARG A 76 4.17 -22.27 -11.09
C ARG A 76 3.42 -22.02 -9.78
N LEU A 77 3.68 -20.88 -9.14
CA LEU A 77 3.04 -20.51 -7.89
C LEU A 77 1.53 -20.19 -8.09
N ALA A 78 1.16 -19.50 -9.15
CA ALA A 78 -0.23 -19.20 -9.48
C ALA A 78 -1.03 -20.48 -9.73
N ALA A 79 -0.45 -21.45 -10.45
CA ALA A 79 -1.05 -22.77 -10.66
C ALA A 79 -1.26 -23.51 -9.33
N LYS A 80 -0.25 -23.56 -8.45
CA LYS A 80 -0.36 -24.16 -7.11
C LYS A 80 -1.37 -23.44 -6.21
N ALA A 81 -1.47 -22.12 -6.32
CA ALA A 81 -2.45 -21.31 -5.57
C ALA A 81 -3.87 -21.45 -6.10
N GLY A 82 -4.07 -21.92 -7.33
CA GLY A 82 -5.37 -22.02 -7.99
C GLY A 82 -5.93 -20.63 -8.38
N ILE A 83 -5.05 -19.71 -8.80
CA ILE A 83 -5.43 -18.36 -9.25
C ILE A 83 -4.88 -18.11 -10.66
N PRO A 84 -5.49 -17.19 -11.44
CA PRO A 84 -4.91 -16.74 -12.69
C PRO A 84 -3.52 -16.14 -12.49
N VAL A 85 -2.65 -16.28 -13.50
CA VAL A 85 -1.30 -15.69 -13.47
C VAL A 85 -1.43 -14.16 -13.42
N PRO A 86 -0.90 -13.49 -12.38
CA PRO A 86 -0.94 -12.05 -12.28
C PRO A 86 0.00 -11.39 -13.30
N LYS A 87 -0.26 -10.13 -13.61
CA LYS A 87 0.68 -9.30 -14.39
C LYS A 87 1.92 -9.03 -13.56
N ILE A 88 3.09 -9.08 -14.19
CA ILE A 88 4.38 -8.91 -13.50
C ILE A 88 4.95 -7.53 -13.83
N TYR A 89 5.40 -6.83 -12.80
CA TYR A 89 5.98 -5.50 -12.88
C TYR A 89 7.34 -5.47 -12.19
N TYR A 90 8.22 -4.63 -12.69
CA TYR A 90 9.55 -4.36 -12.15
C TYR A 90 9.64 -2.91 -11.64
N ILE A 91 10.27 -2.72 -10.49
CA ILE A 91 10.54 -1.41 -9.90
C ILE A 91 12.06 -1.20 -9.91
N PRO A 92 12.57 -0.18 -10.63
CA PRO A 92 14.01 0.07 -10.74
C PRO A 92 14.54 0.76 -9.46
N THR A 93 14.76 -0.03 -8.42
CA THR A 93 15.36 0.42 -7.16
C THR A 93 16.16 -0.71 -6.54
N ASP A 94 17.27 -0.36 -5.88
CA ASP A 94 18.17 -1.31 -5.19
C ASP A 94 17.63 -1.71 -3.81
N SER A 95 16.60 -1.03 -3.31
CA SER A 95 15.96 -1.43 -2.05
C SER A 95 15.14 -2.71 -2.27
N PRO A 96 15.39 -3.80 -1.49
CA PRO A 96 14.71 -5.06 -1.70
C PRO A 96 13.28 -5.01 -1.21
N ASN A 97 12.33 -5.19 -2.12
CA ASN A 97 10.91 -5.21 -1.77
C ASN A 97 10.05 -5.87 -2.86
N ALA A 98 8.81 -6.22 -2.49
CA ALA A 98 7.77 -6.69 -3.41
C ALA A 98 6.39 -6.31 -2.87
N PHE A 99 5.38 -6.29 -3.73
CA PHE A 99 3.98 -6.17 -3.33
C PHE A 99 3.04 -6.73 -4.39
N ALA A 100 1.83 -7.13 -3.96
CA ALA A 100 0.72 -7.45 -4.84
C ALA A 100 -0.36 -6.37 -4.77
N THR A 101 -1.02 -6.12 -5.90
CA THR A 101 -2.14 -5.17 -6.01
C THR A 101 -3.19 -5.70 -6.97
N GLY A 102 -4.41 -5.14 -6.91
CA GLY A 102 -5.50 -5.53 -7.78
C GLY A 102 -6.85 -5.52 -7.07
N ARG A 103 -7.93 -5.60 -7.84
CA ARG A 103 -9.28 -5.65 -7.26
C ARG A 103 -9.77 -7.07 -6.93
N ASN A 104 -9.20 -8.07 -7.58
CA ASN A 104 -9.50 -9.50 -7.36
C ASN A 104 -8.41 -10.36 -8.02
N PRO A 105 -8.39 -11.69 -7.80
CA PRO A 105 -7.37 -12.57 -8.38
C PRO A 105 -7.25 -12.51 -9.91
N SER A 106 -8.35 -12.30 -10.65
CA SER A 106 -8.32 -12.19 -12.11
C SER A 106 -7.76 -10.85 -12.63
N HIS A 107 -7.61 -9.87 -11.74
CA HIS A 107 -7.07 -8.55 -12.04
C HIS A 107 -5.93 -8.21 -11.07
N ALA A 108 -5.14 -9.22 -10.73
CA ALA A 108 -3.99 -9.06 -9.85
C ALA A 108 -2.72 -8.68 -10.64
N SER A 109 -1.86 -7.94 -9.99
CA SER A 109 -0.52 -7.60 -10.45
C SER A 109 0.45 -7.81 -9.29
N VAL A 110 1.66 -8.28 -9.59
CA VAL A 110 2.77 -8.41 -8.64
C VAL A 110 3.91 -7.54 -9.12
N ALA A 111 4.47 -6.74 -8.23
CA ALA A 111 5.63 -5.91 -8.49
C ALA A 111 6.81 -6.32 -7.63
N VAL A 112 7.99 -6.45 -8.25
CA VAL A 112 9.24 -6.79 -7.58
C VAL A 112 10.28 -5.70 -7.86
N THR A 113 11.13 -5.41 -6.89
CA THR A 113 12.23 -4.46 -7.06
C THR A 113 13.47 -5.15 -7.63
N GLY A 114 14.36 -4.35 -8.24
CA GLY A 114 15.69 -4.83 -8.63
C GLY A 114 16.44 -5.42 -7.44
N GLY A 115 16.45 -4.68 -6.33
CA GLY A 115 17.17 -5.12 -5.13
C GLY A 115 16.75 -6.47 -4.57
N ILE A 116 15.46 -6.86 -4.65
CA ILE A 116 15.06 -8.20 -4.19
C ILE A 116 15.56 -9.29 -5.13
N LEU A 117 15.58 -9.02 -6.45
CA LEU A 117 16.08 -9.96 -7.44
C LEU A 117 17.59 -10.16 -7.35
N ASP A 118 18.32 -9.14 -6.85
CA ASP A 118 19.78 -9.17 -6.72
C ASP A 118 20.23 -9.92 -5.46
N ILE A 119 19.49 -9.81 -4.35
CA ILE A 119 19.92 -10.40 -3.06
C ILE A 119 19.32 -11.77 -2.77
N CYS A 120 18.19 -12.12 -3.40
CA CYS A 120 17.46 -13.36 -3.11
C CYS A 120 17.74 -14.44 -4.15
N ASP A 121 17.90 -15.67 -3.68
CA ASP A 121 17.93 -16.87 -4.54
C ASP A 121 16.50 -17.26 -5.00
N ASP A 122 16.40 -18.34 -5.81
CA ASP A 122 15.12 -18.78 -6.36
C ASP A 122 14.12 -19.20 -5.29
N GLU A 123 14.55 -19.90 -4.25
CA GLU A 123 13.67 -20.36 -3.17
C GLU A 123 13.15 -19.19 -2.33
N GLU A 124 13.99 -18.18 -2.12
CA GLU A 124 13.65 -16.97 -1.41
C GLU A 124 12.66 -16.10 -2.19
N ILE A 125 12.91 -15.94 -3.51
CA ILE A 125 11.97 -15.25 -4.42
C ILE A 125 10.65 -16.02 -4.49
N GLU A 126 10.67 -17.35 -4.58
CA GLU A 126 9.47 -18.18 -4.49
C GLU A 126 8.70 -17.92 -3.19
N GLY A 127 9.40 -17.88 -2.06
CA GLY A 127 8.80 -17.61 -0.75
C GLY A 127 8.08 -16.26 -0.71
N VAL A 128 8.76 -15.18 -1.15
CA VAL A 128 8.21 -13.83 -1.21
C VAL A 128 7.02 -13.76 -2.15
N LEU A 129 7.15 -14.27 -3.37
CA LEU A 129 6.07 -14.25 -4.35
C LEU A 129 4.88 -15.10 -3.92
N ALA A 130 5.11 -16.22 -3.23
CA ALA A 130 4.04 -17.04 -2.68
C ALA A 130 3.30 -16.33 -1.55
N HIS A 131 3.98 -15.52 -0.72
CA HIS A 131 3.36 -14.65 0.26
C HIS A 131 2.47 -13.61 -0.43
N GLU A 132 2.97 -12.92 -1.46
CA GLU A 132 2.19 -11.95 -2.25
C GLU A 132 0.97 -12.58 -2.92
N LEU A 133 1.12 -13.78 -3.49
CA LEU A 133 0.00 -14.53 -4.04
C LEU A 133 -0.96 -15.05 -2.95
N GLY A 134 -0.50 -15.20 -1.72
CA GLY A 134 -1.33 -15.42 -0.54
C GLY A 134 -2.32 -14.27 -0.34
N HIS A 135 -1.87 -13.01 -0.42
CA HIS A 135 -2.72 -11.84 -0.36
C HIS A 135 -3.73 -11.78 -1.52
N VAL A 136 -3.30 -12.16 -2.73
CA VAL A 136 -4.20 -12.26 -3.90
C VAL A 136 -5.31 -13.30 -3.64
N LYS A 137 -4.93 -14.50 -3.22
CA LYS A 137 -5.86 -15.61 -2.94
C LYS A 137 -6.84 -15.28 -1.81
N ASN A 138 -6.35 -14.65 -0.75
CA ASN A 138 -7.15 -14.26 0.43
C ASN A 138 -8.00 -12.99 0.18
N ARG A 139 -7.87 -12.36 -0.99
CA ARG A 139 -8.63 -11.16 -1.42
C ARG A 139 -8.44 -9.94 -0.51
N ASP A 140 -7.23 -9.73 0.01
CA ASP A 140 -6.88 -8.55 0.80
C ASP A 140 -6.13 -7.48 0.01
N ILE A 141 -5.77 -7.75 -1.26
CA ILE A 141 -5.14 -6.78 -2.15
C ILE A 141 -6.01 -5.55 -2.44
N LEU A 142 -7.34 -5.71 -2.54
CA LEU A 142 -8.25 -4.62 -2.87
C LEU A 142 -8.26 -3.55 -1.77
N ILE A 143 -8.42 -3.95 -0.50
CA ILE A 143 -8.47 -2.98 0.60
C ILE A 143 -7.15 -2.22 0.72
N SER A 144 -6.01 -2.89 0.54
CA SER A 144 -4.69 -2.25 0.57
C SER A 144 -4.53 -1.23 -0.57
N ALA A 145 -4.94 -1.59 -1.80
CA ALA A 145 -4.86 -0.69 -2.95
C ALA A 145 -5.82 0.52 -2.84
N VAL A 146 -7.04 0.30 -2.36
CA VAL A 146 -8.01 1.38 -2.12
C VAL A 146 -7.49 2.34 -1.07
N VAL A 147 -6.99 1.84 0.05
CA VAL A 147 -6.43 2.67 1.13
C VAL A 147 -5.21 3.45 0.65
N ALA A 148 -4.29 2.84 -0.11
CA ALA A 148 -3.15 3.54 -0.70
C ALA A 148 -3.60 4.72 -1.57
N THR A 149 -4.61 4.50 -2.41
CA THR A 149 -5.17 5.52 -3.30
C THR A 149 -5.80 6.67 -2.51
N LEU A 150 -6.62 6.36 -1.50
CA LEU A 150 -7.31 7.35 -0.68
C LEU A 150 -6.34 8.15 0.19
N ALA A 151 -5.41 7.48 0.87
CA ALA A 151 -4.37 8.15 1.65
C ALA A 151 -3.46 9.02 0.76
N GLY A 152 -3.17 8.56 -0.46
CA GLY A 152 -2.44 9.32 -1.46
C GLY A 152 -3.20 10.58 -1.90
N ALA A 153 -4.50 10.47 -2.19
CA ALA A 153 -5.36 11.59 -2.57
C ALA A 153 -5.46 12.64 -1.44
N ILE A 154 -5.68 12.20 -0.21
CA ILE A 154 -5.72 13.06 0.97
C ILE A 154 -4.39 13.81 1.14
N THR A 155 -3.26 13.11 1.01
CA THR A 155 -1.92 13.71 1.10
C THR A 155 -1.68 14.73 -0.02
N LEU A 156 -2.14 14.43 -1.24
CA LEU A 156 -2.03 15.34 -2.38
C LEU A 156 -2.83 16.64 -2.13
N ILE A 157 -4.09 16.52 -1.67
CA ILE A 157 -4.93 17.68 -1.34
C ILE A 157 -4.25 18.54 -0.27
N ALA A 158 -3.73 17.94 0.79
CA ALA A 158 -3.01 18.66 1.84
C ALA A 158 -1.79 19.42 1.30
N ARG A 159 -1.03 18.80 0.38
CA ARG A 159 0.09 19.47 -0.30
C ARG A 159 -0.38 20.62 -1.19
N MET A 160 -1.47 20.45 -1.92
CA MET A 160 -2.01 21.53 -2.77
C MET A 160 -2.45 22.73 -1.93
N VAL A 161 -3.10 22.52 -0.80
CA VAL A 161 -3.47 23.58 0.16
C VAL A 161 -2.21 24.30 0.68
N TYR A 162 -1.22 23.53 1.15
CA TYR A 162 0.06 24.08 1.64
C TYR A 162 0.78 24.95 0.58
N TRP A 163 0.91 24.45 -0.65
CA TRP A 163 1.55 25.18 -1.72
C TRP A 163 0.71 26.38 -2.19
N GLY A 164 -0.62 26.23 -2.22
CA GLY A 164 -1.54 27.34 -2.53
C GLY A 164 -1.39 28.52 -1.56
N GLU A 165 -1.22 28.25 -0.27
CA GLU A 165 -0.95 29.28 0.74
C GLU A 165 0.46 29.90 0.56
N LEU A 166 1.47 29.08 0.28
CA LEU A 166 2.86 29.55 0.12
C LEU A 166 3.03 30.46 -1.09
N PHE A 167 2.34 30.18 -2.20
CA PHE A 167 2.40 30.96 -3.44
C PHE A 167 1.28 31.98 -3.58
N GLY A 168 0.44 32.19 -2.57
CA GLY A 168 -0.62 33.20 -2.56
C GLY A 168 -1.79 32.92 -3.51
N GLY A 169 -2.00 31.65 -3.90
CA GLY A 169 -2.94 31.25 -4.95
C GLY A 169 -4.40 31.02 -4.52
N PHE A 170 -4.74 30.98 -3.25
CA PHE A 170 -6.11 30.79 -2.78
C PHE A 170 -6.59 31.95 -1.92
N GLY A 171 -7.19 32.92 -2.55
CA GLY A 171 -7.90 34.01 -1.87
C GLY A 171 -7.34 35.40 -2.18
N GLY A 172 -7.83 35.99 -3.24
CA GLY A 172 -7.69 37.43 -3.52
C GLY A 172 -8.33 38.25 -2.43
N SER A 173 -7.58 38.54 -1.37
CA SER A 173 -7.84 39.70 -0.51
C SER A 173 -6.50 40.18 0.03
N ARG A 174 -6.10 41.37 -0.42
CA ARG A 174 -4.98 42.12 0.13
C ARG A 174 -5.32 42.53 1.57
N SER A 175 -5.31 41.59 2.49
CA SER A 175 -5.34 41.85 3.91
C SER A 175 -3.95 41.62 4.50
N ASN A 176 -3.44 42.67 5.14
CA ASN A 176 -2.08 42.84 5.67
C ASN A 176 -1.75 41.95 6.88
N ASN A 177 -2.34 40.75 6.99
CA ASN A 177 -2.16 39.87 8.12
C ASN A 177 -1.51 38.56 7.70
N ARG A 178 -0.18 38.60 7.47
CA ARG A 178 0.69 37.44 7.11
C ARG A 178 0.75 36.31 8.13
N ARG A 179 -0.01 36.36 9.23
CA ARG A 179 0.01 35.35 10.30
C ARG A 179 -1.10 34.28 10.20
N GLY A 180 -2.09 34.41 9.30
CA GLY A 180 -3.24 33.49 9.24
C GLY A 180 -3.05 32.27 8.36
N GLY A 181 -2.28 32.36 7.27
CA GLY A 181 -2.14 31.27 6.27
C GLY A 181 -1.45 30.03 6.81
N GLY A 182 -0.32 30.17 7.47
CA GLY A 182 0.43 29.04 8.03
C GLY A 182 -0.29 28.30 9.16
N MET A 183 -1.25 28.94 9.82
CA MET A 183 -2.05 28.32 10.88
C MET A 183 -3.17 27.43 10.29
N PHE A 184 -3.75 27.81 9.16
CA PHE A 184 -4.78 27.01 8.51
C PHE A 184 -4.21 25.74 7.86
N SER A 185 -3.05 25.82 7.20
CA SER A 185 -2.35 24.65 6.67
C SER A 185 -1.87 23.72 7.77
N ALA A 186 -1.39 24.25 8.89
CA ALA A 186 -0.99 23.44 10.05
C ALA A 186 -2.20 22.73 10.67
N LEU A 187 -3.36 23.38 10.79
CA LEU A 187 -4.61 22.77 11.26
C LEU A 187 -5.12 21.71 10.26
N ALA A 188 -5.07 22.00 8.95
CA ALA A 188 -5.45 21.04 7.93
C ALA A 188 -4.55 19.78 7.99
N MET A 189 -3.23 19.94 8.12
CA MET A 189 -2.29 18.81 8.29
C MET A 189 -2.50 18.06 9.60
N MET A 190 -2.88 18.75 10.68
CA MET A 190 -3.19 18.15 11.99
C MET A 190 -4.40 17.19 11.92
N ILE A 191 -5.35 17.45 11.00
CA ILE A 191 -6.52 16.58 10.78
C ILE A 191 -6.24 15.52 9.72
N VAL A 192 -5.57 15.91 8.63
CA VAL A 192 -5.33 15.06 7.45
C VAL A 192 -4.36 13.93 7.77
N ALA A 193 -3.28 14.19 8.52
CA ALA A 193 -2.29 13.16 8.84
C ALA A 193 -2.85 12.04 9.71
N PRO A 194 -3.61 12.28 10.80
CA PRO A 194 -4.29 11.24 11.56
C PRO A 194 -5.33 10.47 10.74
N LEU A 195 -6.09 11.14 9.87
CA LEU A 195 -7.05 10.46 8.99
C LEU A 195 -6.36 9.51 8.02
N ALA A 196 -5.30 9.96 7.35
CA ALA A 196 -4.51 9.10 6.48
C ALA A 196 -3.91 7.91 7.25
N ALA A 197 -3.38 8.15 8.46
CA ALA A 197 -2.85 7.10 9.33
C ALA A 197 -3.94 6.09 9.73
N MET A 198 -5.12 6.56 10.11
CA MET A 198 -6.26 5.70 10.46
C MET A 198 -6.70 4.84 9.28
N LEU A 199 -6.81 5.41 8.07
CA LEU A 199 -7.12 4.66 6.85
C LEU A 199 -6.09 3.56 6.61
N ILE A 200 -4.81 3.88 6.71
CA ILE A 200 -3.72 2.91 6.56
C ILE A 200 -3.84 1.79 7.61
N GLN A 201 -4.11 2.12 8.86
CA GLN A 201 -4.30 1.12 9.92
C GLN A 201 -5.51 0.21 9.69
N LEU A 202 -6.59 0.72 9.08
CA LEU A 202 -7.75 -0.11 8.71
C LEU A 202 -7.42 -1.14 7.61
N ALA A 203 -6.50 -0.79 6.70
CA ALA A 203 -6.02 -1.72 5.68
C ALA A 203 -5.14 -2.82 6.23
N ILE A 204 -4.50 -2.57 7.39
CA ILE A 204 -3.49 -3.46 7.93
C ILE A 204 -4.10 -4.36 9.00
N SER A 205 -3.75 -5.62 8.91
CA SER A 205 -4.06 -6.59 9.96
C SER A 205 -2.88 -7.55 10.11
N ARG A 206 -2.26 -7.56 11.28
CA ARG A 206 -1.17 -8.51 11.59
C ARG A 206 -1.60 -9.96 11.36
N SER A 207 -2.87 -10.28 11.56
CA SER A 207 -3.42 -11.61 11.29
C SER A 207 -3.39 -11.95 9.79
N ARG A 208 -3.61 -10.97 8.89
CA ARG A 208 -3.53 -11.19 7.44
C ARG A 208 -2.11 -11.47 6.97
N GLU A 209 -1.13 -10.79 7.56
CA GLU A 209 0.28 -11.06 7.29
C GLU A 209 0.64 -12.50 7.65
N TYR A 210 0.26 -12.93 8.86
CA TYR A 210 0.50 -14.32 9.29
C TYR A 210 -0.29 -15.34 8.45
N GLU A 211 -1.47 -14.98 7.96
CA GLU A 211 -2.25 -15.85 7.06
C GLU A 211 -1.61 -15.93 5.67
N ALA A 212 -1.08 -14.80 5.16
CA ALA A 212 -0.33 -14.78 3.91
C ALA A 212 0.97 -15.58 4.02
N ASP A 213 1.71 -15.46 5.13
CA ASP A 213 2.89 -16.26 5.44
C ASP A 213 2.56 -17.77 5.43
N ALA A 214 1.51 -18.18 6.15
CA ALA A 214 1.07 -19.57 6.18
C ALA A 214 0.56 -20.07 4.82
N THR A 215 -0.09 -19.20 4.05
CA THR A 215 -0.57 -19.53 2.70
C THR A 215 0.60 -19.66 1.74
N GLY A 216 1.57 -18.76 1.78
CA GLY A 216 2.81 -18.82 1.00
C GLY A 216 3.60 -20.11 1.30
N ALA A 217 3.78 -20.42 2.58
CA ALA A 217 4.44 -21.67 3.00
C ALA A 217 3.71 -22.91 2.48
N ARG A 218 2.38 -22.93 2.46
CA ARG A 218 1.60 -24.04 1.87
C ARG A 218 1.72 -24.13 0.35
N ILE A 219 1.75 -23.00 -0.34
CA ILE A 219 1.90 -22.95 -1.82
C ILE A 219 3.27 -23.46 -2.24
N THR A 220 4.33 -23.03 -1.56
CA THR A 220 5.70 -23.46 -1.86
C THR A 220 6.00 -24.89 -1.37
N GLY A 221 5.44 -25.27 -0.22
CA GLY A 221 5.85 -26.44 0.56
C GLY A 221 7.18 -26.22 1.30
N ASN A 222 7.73 -24.99 1.25
CA ASN A 222 9.03 -24.63 1.83
C ASN A 222 8.93 -23.29 2.60
N PRO A 223 8.63 -23.31 3.92
CA PRO A 223 8.60 -22.08 4.74
C PRO A 223 9.98 -21.45 4.92
N GLN A 224 11.07 -22.22 4.75
CA GLN A 224 12.44 -21.74 4.93
C GLN A 224 12.83 -20.69 3.89
N GLY A 225 12.36 -20.82 2.64
CA GLY A 225 12.62 -19.86 1.58
C GLY A 225 12.12 -18.45 1.97
N LEU A 226 10.86 -18.35 2.40
CA LEU A 226 10.30 -17.08 2.87
C LEU A 226 11.01 -16.57 4.14
N ALA A 227 11.34 -17.45 5.09
CA ALA A 227 12.01 -17.05 6.32
C ALA A 227 13.40 -16.45 6.04
N ARG A 228 14.20 -17.06 5.17
CA ARG A 228 15.50 -16.52 4.75
C ARG A 228 15.35 -15.19 3.99
N ALA A 229 14.36 -15.09 3.09
CA ALA A 229 14.08 -13.87 2.37
C ALA A 229 13.75 -12.71 3.33
N LEU A 230 12.86 -12.94 4.31
CA LEU A 230 12.49 -11.93 5.31
C LEU A 230 13.69 -11.44 6.12
N ASP A 231 14.59 -12.33 6.54
CA ASP A 231 15.82 -11.97 7.25
C ASP A 231 16.76 -11.13 6.38
N LYS A 232 16.97 -11.51 5.11
CA LYS A 232 17.76 -10.74 4.15
C LYS A 232 17.15 -9.36 3.90
N ILE A 233 15.86 -9.30 3.62
CA ILE A 233 15.14 -8.05 3.34
C ILE A 233 15.22 -7.11 4.55
N ASP A 234 15.03 -7.61 5.79
CA ASP A 234 15.13 -6.79 7.00
C ASP A 234 16.54 -6.19 7.20
N LYS A 235 17.57 -6.96 6.92
CA LYS A 235 18.97 -6.50 7.01
C LYS A 235 19.33 -5.48 5.93
N TRP A 236 18.89 -5.72 4.69
CA TRP A 236 19.23 -4.87 3.54
C TRP A 236 18.39 -3.60 3.49
N SER A 237 17.12 -3.63 3.86
CA SER A 237 16.26 -2.44 3.88
C SER A 237 16.75 -1.37 4.85
N LYS A 238 17.45 -1.77 5.91
CA LYS A 238 18.11 -0.85 6.86
C LYS A 238 19.35 -0.16 6.26
N ARG A 239 20.01 -0.81 5.28
CA ARG A 239 21.19 -0.27 4.60
C ARG A 239 20.82 0.56 3.36
N ILE A 240 19.81 0.12 2.65
CA ILE A 240 19.31 0.75 1.41
C ILE A 240 17.80 1.02 1.60
N PRO A 241 17.44 2.10 2.32
CA PRO A 241 16.05 2.44 2.58
C PRO A 241 15.35 2.86 1.29
N MET A 242 14.13 2.36 1.08
CA MET A 242 13.32 2.71 -0.07
C MET A 242 12.66 4.08 0.13
N GLN A 243 12.79 4.96 -0.86
CA GLN A 243 12.03 6.20 -0.93
C GLN A 243 10.61 5.91 -1.44
N ALA A 244 9.74 5.49 -0.55
CA ALA A 244 8.34 5.24 -0.88
C ALA A 244 7.42 6.31 -0.27
N SER A 245 6.30 6.58 -0.97
CA SER A 245 5.25 7.42 -0.38
C SER A 245 4.70 6.76 0.90
N PRO A 246 4.48 7.51 1.98
CA PRO A 246 3.88 6.96 3.21
C PRO A 246 2.56 6.22 2.97
N SER A 247 1.76 6.67 1.99
CA SER A 247 0.52 6.01 1.60
C SER A 247 0.71 4.63 0.97
N MET A 248 1.89 4.33 0.43
CA MET A 248 2.23 3.05 -0.18
C MET A 248 2.98 2.10 0.77
N ALA A 249 3.52 2.62 1.88
CA ALA A 249 4.41 1.88 2.77
C ALA A 249 3.81 0.56 3.29
N HIS A 250 2.49 0.53 3.49
CA HIS A 250 1.78 -0.65 3.98
C HIS A 250 1.55 -1.75 2.94
N MET A 251 1.83 -1.49 1.67
CA MET A 251 1.69 -2.48 0.59
C MET A 251 2.96 -3.32 0.40
N TYR A 252 4.09 -2.86 0.90
CA TYR A 252 5.37 -3.53 0.72
C TYR A 252 5.59 -4.61 1.78
N ILE A 253 6.26 -5.71 1.43
CA ILE A 253 6.57 -6.81 2.36
C ILE A 253 7.42 -6.38 3.54
N CYS A 254 8.27 -5.37 3.35
CA CYS A 254 9.05 -4.71 4.39
C CYS A 254 8.75 -3.21 4.39
N GLN A 255 8.62 -2.65 5.60
CA GLN A 255 8.33 -1.24 5.75
C GLN A 255 9.49 -0.37 5.22
N PRO A 256 9.25 0.45 4.17
CA PRO A 256 10.33 1.20 3.53
C PRO A 256 10.80 2.44 4.32
N LEU A 257 10.05 2.86 5.35
CA LEU A 257 10.29 4.11 6.07
C LEU A 257 11.20 3.88 7.27
N THR A 258 12.41 4.39 7.20
CA THR A 258 13.42 4.39 8.28
C THR A 258 13.46 5.69 9.09
N THR A 259 12.56 6.65 8.84
CA THR A 259 12.53 7.93 9.56
C THR A 259 12.14 7.71 11.01
N GLY A 260 13.15 7.78 11.89
CA GLY A 260 12.96 7.79 13.34
C GLY A 260 12.12 8.99 13.77
N GLY A 261 10.93 8.76 14.27
CA GLY A 261 10.03 9.78 14.80
C GLY A 261 8.73 9.14 15.30
N VAL A 262 7.96 9.89 16.07
CA VAL A 262 6.65 9.46 16.60
C VAL A 262 5.72 8.96 15.47
N PHE A 263 5.89 9.49 14.27
CA PHE A 263 5.14 9.07 13.09
C PHE A 263 5.51 7.67 12.58
N SER A 264 6.75 7.20 12.75
CA SER A 264 7.14 5.87 12.27
C SER A 264 6.45 4.75 13.03
N SER A 265 6.19 4.93 14.33
CA SER A 265 5.47 3.95 15.16
C SER A 265 3.98 3.87 14.84
N LEU A 266 3.36 4.98 14.44
CA LEU A 266 1.96 5.05 14.01
C LEU A 266 1.73 4.38 12.65
N PHE A 267 2.76 4.37 11.79
CA PHE A 267 2.73 3.74 10.46
C PHE A 267 3.39 2.36 10.41
N SER A 268 3.82 1.82 11.57
CA SER A 268 4.38 0.46 11.66
C SER A 268 3.26 -0.58 11.51
N THR A 269 3.16 -1.12 10.33
CA THR A 269 1.98 -1.80 9.80
C THR A 269 2.12 -3.31 9.81
N HIS A 270 3.35 -3.81 9.63
CA HIS A 270 3.65 -5.23 9.62
C HIS A 270 4.07 -5.75 11.01
N PRO A 271 3.81 -7.03 11.30
CA PRO A 271 4.41 -7.66 12.47
C PRO A 271 5.93 -7.59 12.39
N PRO A 272 6.65 -7.56 13.52
CA PRO A 272 8.10 -7.63 13.52
C PRO A 272 8.58 -8.85 12.70
N MET A 273 9.58 -8.66 11.82
CA MET A 273 10.11 -9.70 10.93
C MET A 273 10.50 -10.96 11.71
N ARG A 274 11.17 -10.77 12.86
CA ARG A 274 11.52 -11.88 13.75
C ARG A 274 10.32 -12.74 14.15
N LYS A 275 9.17 -12.13 14.49
CA LYS A 275 7.95 -12.89 14.84
C LYS A 275 7.34 -13.62 13.65
N ARG A 276 7.46 -13.08 12.43
CA ARG A 276 7.04 -13.77 11.20
C ARG A 276 7.92 -14.99 10.96
N ILE A 277 9.24 -14.83 11.06
CA ILE A 277 10.21 -15.92 10.91
C ILE A 277 9.97 -17.02 11.95
N GLU A 278 9.85 -16.65 13.24
CA GLU A 278 9.58 -17.61 14.33
C GLU A 278 8.30 -18.43 14.10
N ARG A 279 7.27 -17.82 13.49
CA ARG A 279 6.02 -18.52 13.17
C ARG A 279 6.13 -19.44 11.96
N LEU A 280 6.97 -19.10 10.98
CA LEU A 280 7.18 -19.88 9.78
C LEU A 280 7.95 -21.18 10.06
N ILE A 281 9.00 -21.11 10.87
CA ILE A 281 9.96 -22.21 11.04
C ILE A 281 10.11 -22.74 12.47
N GLY A 282 9.31 -22.22 13.42
CA GLY A 282 9.50 -22.52 14.83
C GLY A 282 10.62 -21.68 15.48
N ARG A 283 10.87 -21.86 16.79
CA ARG A 283 11.85 -21.06 17.52
C ARG A 283 13.28 -21.25 17.01
N GLU A 284 13.97 -20.15 16.80
CA GLU A 284 15.42 -19.93 16.83
C GLU A 284 16.30 -20.86 16.00
N GLN A 285 16.51 -20.49 14.73
CA GLN A 285 17.66 -20.95 13.93
C GLN A 285 18.43 -19.81 13.25
N PHE A 286 18.34 -18.56 13.76
CA PHE A 286 19.14 -17.43 13.25
C PHE A 286 19.76 -16.63 14.40
#